data_3e650d90aadb17042f3a445433aa1011
#
_entry.id   3e650d90aadb17042f3a445433aa1011
#
_cell.length_a   1.000
_cell.length_b   1.000
_cell.length_c   1.000
_cell.angle_alpha   90.00
_cell.angle_beta   90.00
_cell.angle_gamma   90.00
#
_symmetry.space_group_name_H-M   'P 1'
#
loop_
_entity.id
_entity.type
_entity.pdbx_description
1 polymer ?
#
loop_
_entity_poly.entity_id
_entity_poly.type
_entity_poly.pdbx_seq_one_letter_code
_entity_poly.pdbx_strand_id
1 'polypeptide(L)'
;MGLGTLSELIDAGFIDLSPDFQRRKRWDDEKKSMLVDSFMRNIPVPPVYLAEDVSRRGTYAVIDGKQRLTAISEFLSNKLQLIPSLDSPFAGKRYDQLPKTVQISLKMKTLRITTLLYGSDVEIVHNVFVRLNKGGQRLTAQELRNVEFSGALNRRLIDLSSNSFLRCQFRINDNSERFKKMQDVEMVLRFLTLAEHYLNPDACALSANIRLPRGLGGAMDDFMEKYRRASRSILDGFSKLFCDSINAVESIWGEEAFKAPDRDQSRSPMYDAEMIAVATYVSAGIDISGLRQRRSDILTATHSLFGDDVKFADSIAKGTNNATKITYRIEVVRDMLREFL
;
A
#
# COMPACT_ATOMS: atom_id res chain seq x y z
N MET A 1 12.41 -15.82 -23.52
CA MET A 1 11.83 -17.07 -23.00
C MET A 1 10.54 -17.34 -23.76
N GLY A 2 10.28 -18.60 -24.14
CA GLY A 2 9.03 -18.99 -24.81
C GLY A 2 7.81 -18.84 -23.88
N LEU A 3 6.65 -18.48 -24.45
CA LEU A 3 5.44 -18.29 -23.64
C LEU A 3 4.99 -19.59 -22.95
N GLY A 4 5.18 -20.75 -23.60
CA GLY A 4 4.88 -22.05 -23.00
C GLY A 4 5.70 -22.31 -21.74
N THR A 5 7.04 -22.21 -21.84
CA THR A 5 7.96 -22.35 -20.70
C THR A 5 7.67 -21.34 -19.60
N LEU A 6 7.32 -20.10 -19.99
CA LEU A 6 6.99 -19.06 -19.04
C LEU A 6 5.73 -19.41 -18.22
N SER A 7 4.69 -19.94 -18.88
CA SER A 7 3.47 -20.41 -18.19
C SER A 7 3.78 -21.55 -17.22
N GLU A 8 4.59 -22.52 -17.65
CA GLU A 8 5.02 -23.64 -16.81
C GLU A 8 5.77 -23.18 -15.54
N LEU A 9 6.68 -22.20 -15.67
CA LEU A 9 7.40 -21.63 -14.52
C LEU A 9 6.48 -20.86 -13.56
N ILE A 10 5.45 -20.20 -14.09
CA ILE A 10 4.43 -19.54 -13.28
C ILE A 10 3.60 -20.58 -12.52
N ASP A 11 3.10 -21.61 -13.24
CA ASP A 11 2.26 -22.65 -12.65
C ASP A 11 3.03 -23.49 -11.61
N ALA A 12 4.32 -23.68 -11.80
CA ALA A 12 5.21 -24.34 -10.84
C ALA A 12 5.66 -23.45 -9.66
N GLY A 13 5.27 -22.17 -9.64
CA GLY A 13 5.59 -21.24 -8.55
C GLY A 13 7.05 -20.72 -8.55
N PHE A 14 7.80 -20.92 -9.64
CA PHE A 14 9.12 -20.31 -9.80
C PHE A 14 9.06 -18.83 -10.12
N ILE A 15 7.99 -18.39 -10.78
CA ILE A 15 7.67 -16.97 -10.99
C ILE A 15 6.41 -16.67 -10.22
N ASP A 16 6.56 -15.91 -9.13
CA ASP A 16 5.43 -15.53 -8.29
C ASP A 16 4.68 -14.34 -8.92
N LEU A 17 3.47 -14.63 -9.43
CA LEU A 17 2.51 -13.64 -9.90
C LEU A 17 1.65 -13.06 -8.77
N SER A 18 1.71 -13.66 -7.58
CA SER A 18 0.89 -13.30 -6.42
C SER A 18 1.75 -12.76 -5.27
N PRO A 19 2.81 -11.99 -5.49
CA PRO A 19 3.37 -11.32 -4.34
C PRO A 19 2.26 -10.43 -3.76
N ASP A 20 2.03 -10.58 -2.46
CA ASP A 20 1.02 -9.85 -1.67
C ASP A 20 1.12 -8.31 -1.81
N PHE A 21 2.13 -7.84 -2.51
CA PHE A 21 2.56 -6.47 -2.63
C PHE A 21 2.39 -5.85 -4.02
N GLN A 22 1.85 -6.57 -5.04
CA GLN A 22 1.70 -5.96 -6.37
C GLN A 22 0.31 -5.43 -6.63
N ARG A 23 0.29 -4.33 -7.41
CA ARG A 23 -0.85 -3.52 -7.85
C ARG A 23 -2.18 -4.26 -7.77
N ARG A 24 -3.08 -3.76 -6.97
CA ARG A 24 -4.50 -4.14 -6.93
C ARG A 24 -5.22 -3.83 -8.26
N LYS A 25 -4.56 -3.12 -9.18
CA LYS A 25 -5.07 -2.81 -10.52
C LYS A 25 -4.90 -4.00 -11.43
N ARG A 26 -6.00 -4.58 -11.87
CA ARG A 26 -6.04 -5.64 -12.88
C ARG A 26 -6.34 -5.05 -14.25
N TRP A 27 -5.75 -5.61 -15.30
CA TRP A 27 -6.19 -5.34 -16.65
C TRP A 27 -7.59 -5.92 -16.86
N ASP A 28 -8.43 -5.18 -17.58
CA ASP A 28 -9.66 -5.70 -18.16
C ASP A 28 -9.36 -6.74 -19.25
N ASP A 29 -10.36 -7.48 -19.64
CA ASP A 29 -10.21 -8.53 -20.64
C ASP A 29 -9.90 -7.97 -22.02
N GLU A 30 -10.22 -6.70 -22.28
CA GLU A 30 -9.86 -6.00 -23.52
C GLU A 30 -8.33 -5.87 -23.63
N LYS A 31 -7.67 -5.31 -22.62
CA LYS A 31 -6.20 -5.16 -22.61
C LYS A 31 -5.47 -6.49 -22.63
N LYS A 32 -6.01 -7.50 -21.92
CA LYS A 32 -5.45 -8.84 -21.95
C LYS A 32 -5.57 -9.46 -23.35
N SER A 33 -6.73 -9.31 -24.01
CA SER A 33 -6.97 -9.80 -25.36
C SER A 33 -6.07 -9.13 -26.39
N MET A 34 -5.89 -7.80 -26.29
CA MET A 34 -4.97 -7.03 -27.16
C MET A 34 -3.52 -7.51 -27.01
N LEU A 35 -3.09 -7.86 -25.79
CA LEU A 35 -1.75 -8.39 -25.59
C LEU A 35 -1.58 -9.76 -26.26
N VAL A 36 -2.54 -10.67 -26.09
CA VAL A 36 -2.49 -12.01 -26.70
C VAL A 36 -2.50 -11.89 -28.23
N ASP A 37 -3.34 -11.02 -28.79
CA ASP A 37 -3.37 -10.73 -30.22
C ASP A 37 -2.04 -10.15 -30.74
N SER A 38 -1.39 -9.31 -29.94
CA SER A 38 -0.07 -8.78 -30.28
C SER A 38 0.97 -9.91 -30.50
N PHE A 39 0.96 -10.96 -29.65
CA PHE A 39 1.83 -12.12 -29.87
C PHE A 39 1.44 -12.90 -31.12
N MET A 40 0.15 -13.05 -31.40
CA MET A 40 -0.31 -13.75 -32.60
C MET A 40 0.13 -13.01 -33.87
N ARG A 41 0.03 -11.69 -33.88
CA ARG A 41 0.42 -10.81 -34.99
C ARG A 41 1.93 -10.47 -35.04
N ASN A 42 2.77 -11.00 -34.14
CA ASN A 42 4.18 -10.65 -34.00
C ASN A 42 4.43 -9.14 -33.73
N ILE A 43 3.50 -8.45 -33.08
CA ILE A 43 3.70 -7.08 -32.65
C ILE A 43 4.66 -7.08 -31.45
N PRO A 44 5.69 -6.22 -31.41
CA PRO A 44 6.62 -6.18 -30.29
C PRO A 44 5.93 -5.86 -28.96
N VAL A 45 6.22 -6.68 -27.97
CA VAL A 45 5.73 -6.51 -26.59
C VAL A 45 6.87 -6.04 -25.70
N PRO A 46 6.68 -5.05 -24.81
CA PRO A 46 7.70 -4.61 -23.89
C PRO A 46 8.24 -5.75 -23.00
N PRO A 47 9.52 -5.72 -22.62
CA PRO A 47 10.14 -6.76 -21.80
C PRO A 47 9.53 -6.82 -20.40
N VAL A 48 9.62 -7.97 -19.76
CA VAL A 48 9.27 -8.19 -18.35
C VAL A 48 10.56 -8.16 -17.52
N TYR A 49 10.44 -7.61 -16.30
CA TYR A 49 11.54 -7.52 -15.36
C TYR A 49 11.24 -8.35 -14.12
N LEU A 50 12.19 -9.22 -13.76
CA LEU A 50 12.11 -10.10 -12.62
C LEU A 50 13.26 -9.80 -11.65
N ALA A 51 13.05 -10.00 -10.35
CA ALA A 51 14.10 -10.04 -9.36
C ALA A 51 14.16 -11.42 -8.72
N GLU A 52 15.35 -11.98 -8.52
CA GLU A 52 15.50 -13.20 -7.76
C GLU A 52 15.12 -12.97 -6.30
N ASP A 53 14.34 -13.89 -5.73
CA ASP A 53 13.92 -13.82 -4.33
C ASP A 53 15.10 -14.14 -3.42
N VAL A 54 15.43 -13.19 -2.52
CA VAL A 54 16.52 -13.30 -1.56
C VAL A 54 16.32 -14.48 -0.58
N SER A 55 15.07 -14.82 -0.29
CA SER A 55 14.70 -15.86 0.67
C SER A 55 14.60 -17.27 0.04
N ARG A 56 14.39 -17.33 -1.29
CA ARG A 56 14.15 -18.57 -2.03
C ARG A 56 14.90 -18.56 -3.37
N ARG A 57 16.16 -18.97 -3.36
CA ARG A 57 16.98 -19.06 -4.59
C ARG A 57 16.26 -19.83 -5.70
N GLY A 58 16.35 -19.29 -6.91
CA GLY A 58 15.72 -19.87 -8.10
C GLY A 58 14.22 -19.53 -8.24
N THR A 59 13.66 -18.75 -7.33
CA THR A 59 12.33 -18.16 -7.50
C THR A 59 12.45 -16.67 -7.80
N TYR A 60 11.48 -16.14 -8.52
CA TYR A 60 11.51 -14.77 -9.04
C TYR A 60 10.25 -14.01 -8.71
N ALA A 61 10.42 -12.82 -8.15
CA ALA A 61 9.35 -11.83 -8.01
C ALA A 61 9.26 -10.96 -9.27
N VAL A 62 8.05 -10.63 -9.70
CA VAL A 62 7.86 -9.77 -10.87
C VAL A 62 8.02 -8.31 -10.48
N ILE A 63 8.99 -7.61 -11.07
CA ILE A 63 9.21 -6.17 -10.89
C ILE A 63 8.27 -5.37 -11.82
N ASP A 64 8.28 -5.67 -13.11
CA ASP A 64 7.37 -5.10 -14.09
C ASP A 64 6.90 -6.17 -15.07
N GLY A 65 5.67 -6.01 -15.54
CA GLY A 65 5.04 -6.93 -16.50
C GLY A 65 4.10 -7.95 -15.87
N LYS A 66 3.72 -7.84 -14.59
CA LYS A 66 2.76 -8.74 -13.94
C LYS A 66 1.49 -8.93 -14.76
N GLN A 67 0.89 -7.84 -15.22
CA GLN A 67 -0.35 -7.91 -16.01
C GLN A 67 -0.16 -8.65 -17.34
N ARG A 68 1.03 -8.49 -17.95
CA ARG A 68 1.41 -9.23 -19.17
C ARG A 68 1.54 -10.72 -18.89
N LEU A 69 2.25 -11.07 -17.82
CA LEU A 69 2.42 -12.49 -17.41
C LEU A 69 1.07 -13.11 -17.01
N THR A 70 0.25 -12.39 -16.27
CA THR A 70 -1.09 -12.84 -15.90
C THR A 70 -1.95 -13.10 -17.13
N ALA A 71 -1.99 -12.19 -18.11
CA ALA A 71 -2.77 -12.36 -19.33
C ALA A 71 -2.31 -13.58 -20.15
N ILE A 72 -0.98 -13.79 -20.25
CA ILE A 72 -0.41 -14.94 -20.93
C ILE A 72 -0.78 -16.25 -20.22
N SER A 73 -0.57 -16.33 -18.91
CA SER A 73 -0.90 -17.51 -18.10
C SER A 73 -2.39 -17.82 -18.14
N GLU A 74 -3.25 -16.82 -17.94
CA GLU A 74 -4.71 -17.00 -17.99
C GLU A 74 -5.19 -17.47 -19.37
N PHE A 75 -4.60 -16.97 -20.45
CA PHE A 75 -4.97 -17.41 -21.79
C PHE A 75 -4.50 -18.85 -22.08
N LEU A 76 -3.23 -19.16 -21.83
CA LEU A 76 -2.66 -20.48 -22.06
C LEU A 76 -3.27 -21.57 -21.16
N SER A 77 -3.73 -21.21 -19.96
CA SER A 77 -4.49 -22.07 -19.04
C SER A 77 -6.01 -22.09 -19.30
N ASN A 78 -6.46 -21.51 -20.40
CA ASN A 78 -7.87 -21.51 -20.83
C ASN A 78 -8.85 -20.73 -19.92
N LYS A 79 -8.33 -19.82 -19.09
CA LYS A 79 -9.11 -18.97 -18.18
C LYS A 79 -9.58 -17.67 -18.82
N LEU A 80 -8.82 -17.16 -19.80
CA LEU A 80 -9.16 -15.94 -20.54
C LEU A 80 -9.83 -16.31 -21.88
N GLN A 81 -10.94 -15.67 -22.20
CA GLN A 81 -11.57 -15.67 -23.52
C GLN A 81 -11.26 -14.34 -24.22
N LEU A 82 -10.80 -14.38 -25.47
CA LEU A 82 -10.60 -13.16 -26.24
C LEU A 82 -11.92 -12.43 -26.43
N ILE A 83 -11.92 -11.11 -26.32
CA ILE A 83 -13.15 -10.34 -26.48
C ILE A 83 -13.71 -10.47 -27.90
N PRO A 84 -15.05 -10.56 -28.05
CA PRO A 84 -15.67 -10.68 -29.39
C PRO A 84 -15.43 -9.47 -30.30
N SER A 85 -15.23 -8.28 -29.72
CA SER A 85 -14.96 -7.04 -30.44
C SER A 85 -13.50 -6.89 -30.91
N LEU A 86 -12.64 -7.88 -30.64
CA LEU A 86 -11.25 -7.84 -31.08
C LEU A 86 -11.18 -7.95 -32.62
N ASP A 87 -10.44 -7.06 -33.27
CA ASP A 87 -10.13 -7.20 -34.70
C ASP A 87 -9.14 -8.33 -34.96
N SER A 88 -9.60 -9.56 -34.82
CA SER A 88 -8.79 -10.77 -34.91
C SER A 88 -9.62 -11.94 -35.40
N PRO A 89 -9.09 -12.83 -36.27
CA PRO A 89 -9.78 -14.06 -36.69
C PRO A 89 -10.05 -15.03 -35.52
N PHE A 90 -9.47 -14.75 -34.34
CA PHE A 90 -9.62 -15.54 -33.11
C PHE A 90 -10.48 -14.83 -32.07
N ALA A 91 -11.16 -13.74 -32.42
CA ALA A 91 -12.09 -13.05 -31.52
C ALA A 91 -13.11 -14.02 -30.90
N GLY A 92 -13.40 -13.86 -29.61
CA GLY A 92 -14.33 -14.73 -28.88
C GLY A 92 -13.85 -16.14 -28.59
N LYS A 93 -12.60 -16.51 -28.95
CA LYS A 93 -12.07 -17.86 -28.71
C LYS A 93 -11.25 -17.95 -27.43
N ARG A 94 -11.21 -19.12 -26.84
CA ARG A 94 -10.27 -19.55 -25.81
C ARG A 94 -9.09 -20.25 -26.45
N TYR A 95 -8.02 -20.51 -25.71
CA TYR A 95 -6.80 -21.13 -26.22
C TYR A 95 -7.05 -22.52 -26.83
N ASP A 96 -7.85 -23.37 -26.18
CA ASP A 96 -8.17 -24.73 -26.63
C ASP A 96 -9.03 -24.75 -27.93
N GLN A 97 -9.74 -23.66 -28.21
CA GLN A 97 -10.56 -23.46 -29.39
C GLN A 97 -9.76 -22.98 -30.61
N LEU A 98 -8.48 -22.68 -30.44
CA LEU A 98 -7.61 -22.29 -31.54
C LEU A 98 -7.17 -23.53 -32.36
N PRO A 99 -6.88 -23.38 -33.68
CA PRO A 99 -6.23 -24.42 -34.45
C PRO A 99 -4.93 -24.88 -33.78
N LYS A 100 -4.61 -26.18 -33.81
CA LYS A 100 -3.42 -26.75 -33.17
C LYS A 100 -2.11 -26.08 -33.59
N THR A 101 -2.00 -25.71 -34.86
CA THR A 101 -0.84 -24.98 -35.42
C THR A 101 -0.67 -23.61 -34.74
N VAL A 102 -1.78 -22.91 -34.47
CA VAL A 102 -1.77 -21.61 -33.79
C VAL A 102 -1.41 -21.77 -32.30
N GLN A 103 -1.96 -22.81 -31.65
CA GLN A 103 -1.64 -23.14 -30.25
C GLN A 103 -0.12 -23.37 -30.08
N ILE A 104 0.47 -24.19 -30.96
CA ILE A 104 1.92 -24.48 -30.92
C ILE A 104 2.72 -23.22 -31.23
N SER A 105 2.36 -22.49 -32.29
CA SER A 105 3.03 -21.25 -32.66
C SER A 105 3.02 -20.23 -31.51
N LEU A 106 1.89 -20.07 -30.82
CA LEU A 106 1.78 -19.15 -29.70
C LEU A 106 2.68 -19.54 -28.52
N LYS A 107 2.75 -20.82 -28.15
CA LYS A 107 3.68 -21.30 -27.11
C LYS A 107 5.14 -21.05 -27.44
N MET A 108 5.50 -21.06 -28.72
CA MET A 108 6.86 -20.81 -29.19
C MET A 108 7.19 -19.32 -29.29
N LYS A 109 6.20 -18.41 -29.26
CA LYS A 109 6.49 -16.96 -29.23
C LYS A 109 7.32 -16.61 -28.01
N THR A 110 8.20 -15.64 -28.16
CA THR A 110 9.14 -15.25 -27.10
C THR A 110 8.79 -13.93 -26.49
N LEU A 111 8.88 -13.86 -25.17
CA LEU A 111 8.86 -12.62 -24.40
C LEU A 111 10.27 -12.35 -23.86
N ARG A 112 10.75 -11.11 -24.02
CA ARG A 112 12.02 -10.69 -23.44
C ARG A 112 11.88 -10.57 -21.94
N ILE A 113 12.76 -11.23 -21.19
CA ILE A 113 12.84 -11.18 -19.74
C ILE A 113 14.20 -10.64 -19.35
N THR A 114 14.23 -9.66 -18.46
CA THR A 114 15.41 -9.14 -17.81
C THR A 114 15.37 -9.52 -16.35
N THR A 115 16.38 -10.23 -15.87
CA THR A 115 16.44 -10.70 -14.48
C THR A 115 17.51 -9.93 -13.73
N LEU A 116 17.16 -9.40 -12.57
CA LEU A 116 18.07 -8.86 -11.58
C LEU A 116 18.44 -10.01 -10.63
N LEU A 117 19.72 -10.37 -10.59
CA LEU A 117 20.21 -11.50 -9.82
C LEU A 117 20.38 -11.13 -8.33
N TYR A 118 20.39 -12.16 -7.49
CA TYR A 118 20.72 -12.06 -6.07
C TYR A 118 22.06 -11.32 -5.86
N GLY A 119 22.10 -10.38 -4.91
CA GLY A 119 23.29 -9.57 -4.63
C GLY A 119 23.37 -8.26 -5.42
N SER A 120 22.41 -7.98 -6.30
CA SER A 120 22.25 -6.63 -6.83
C SER A 120 21.90 -5.68 -5.68
N ASP A 121 22.60 -4.55 -5.61
CA ASP A 121 22.34 -3.53 -4.60
C ASP A 121 20.84 -3.16 -4.65
N VAL A 122 20.18 -3.16 -3.49
CA VAL A 122 18.75 -2.82 -3.34
C VAL A 122 18.47 -1.46 -3.99
N GLU A 123 19.43 -0.53 -3.89
CA GLU A 123 19.35 0.78 -4.53
C GLU A 123 19.35 0.69 -6.06
N ILE A 124 20.07 -0.27 -6.64
CA ILE A 124 20.08 -0.53 -8.10
C ILE A 124 18.73 -1.10 -8.53
N VAL A 125 18.18 -2.05 -7.79
CA VAL A 125 16.84 -2.62 -8.05
C VAL A 125 15.78 -1.52 -8.02
N HIS A 126 15.83 -0.66 -7.00
CA HIS A 126 14.97 0.50 -6.85
C HIS A 126 15.13 1.49 -8.02
N ASN A 127 16.36 1.85 -8.37
CA ASN A 127 16.65 2.77 -9.48
C ASN A 127 16.19 2.23 -10.84
N VAL A 128 16.41 0.95 -11.11
CA VAL A 128 15.92 0.27 -12.33
C VAL A 128 14.40 0.32 -12.36
N PHE A 129 13.76 -0.01 -11.25
CA PHE A 129 12.32 -0.01 -11.11
C PHE A 129 11.70 1.39 -11.33
N VAL A 130 12.26 2.43 -10.72
CA VAL A 130 11.83 3.83 -10.90
C VAL A 130 12.00 4.29 -12.35
N ARG A 131 13.12 3.92 -12.99
CA ARG A 131 13.42 4.31 -14.38
C ARG A 131 12.53 3.61 -15.40
N LEU A 132 12.23 2.34 -15.19
CA LEU A 132 11.37 1.55 -16.08
C LEU A 132 9.92 2.06 -16.05
N ASN A 133 9.45 2.49 -14.88
CA ASN A 133 8.10 3.05 -14.73
C ASN A 133 7.94 4.50 -15.25
N LYS A 134 9.03 5.15 -15.73
CA LYS A 134 8.95 6.51 -16.33
C LYS A 134 8.14 6.56 -17.63
N GLY A 135 7.96 5.43 -18.31
CA GLY A 135 7.18 5.34 -19.57
C GLY A 135 5.71 4.94 -19.39
N GLY A 136 5.27 4.62 -18.13
CA GLY A 136 3.90 4.19 -17.80
C GLY A 136 3.31 4.98 -16.63
N GLN A 137 2.22 4.52 -16.04
CA GLN A 137 1.70 5.08 -14.79
C GLN A 137 2.73 4.88 -13.68
N ARG A 138 3.26 5.99 -13.13
CA ARG A 138 4.22 5.97 -12.03
C ARG A 138 3.62 5.24 -10.83
N LEU A 139 4.41 4.35 -10.22
CA LEU A 139 4.05 3.76 -8.95
C LEU A 139 4.10 4.82 -7.85
N THR A 140 3.18 4.69 -6.90
CA THR A 140 3.25 5.47 -5.66
C THR A 140 4.41 5.00 -4.79
N ALA A 141 4.82 5.83 -3.84
CA ALA A 141 5.84 5.44 -2.86
C ALA A 141 5.45 4.17 -2.10
N GLN A 142 4.16 3.99 -1.79
CA GLN A 142 3.69 2.79 -1.09
C GLN A 142 3.72 1.53 -1.96
N GLU A 143 3.39 1.64 -3.24
CA GLU A 143 3.55 0.51 -4.16
C GLU A 143 5.03 0.09 -4.30
N LEU A 144 5.96 1.06 -4.23
CA LEU A 144 7.40 0.80 -4.21
C LEU A 144 7.82 0.07 -2.94
N ARG A 145 7.41 0.55 -1.75
CA ARG A 145 7.68 -0.10 -0.46
C ARG A 145 7.22 -1.54 -0.41
N ASN A 146 6.04 -1.82 -0.96
CA ASN A 146 5.51 -3.17 -1.01
C ASN A 146 6.40 -4.14 -1.78
N VAL A 147 7.07 -3.68 -2.83
CA VAL A 147 8.00 -4.51 -3.59
C VAL A 147 9.32 -4.67 -2.85
N GLU A 148 9.86 -3.55 -2.35
CA GLU A 148 11.18 -3.49 -1.73
C GLU A 148 11.24 -4.21 -0.39
N PHE A 149 10.21 -4.03 0.43
CA PHE A 149 10.14 -4.56 1.80
C PHE A 149 9.13 -5.70 1.92
N SER A 150 9.10 -6.60 0.93
CA SER A 150 8.25 -7.78 1.03
C SER A 150 8.60 -8.64 2.25
N GLY A 151 7.58 -9.14 2.96
CA GLY A 151 7.81 -9.96 4.17
C GLY A 151 6.65 -9.93 5.16
N ALA A 152 6.91 -10.41 6.39
CA ALA A 152 5.89 -10.55 7.43
C ALA A 152 5.27 -9.22 7.85
N LEU A 153 6.09 -8.17 8.00
CA LEU A 153 5.60 -6.82 8.31
C LEU A 153 4.66 -6.32 7.22
N ASN A 154 5.08 -6.42 5.94
CA ASN A 154 4.28 -5.93 4.84
C ASN A 154 2.91 -6.64 4.74
N ARG A 155 2.87 -7.97 4.92
CA ARG A 155 1.61 -8.72 5.01
C ARG A 155 0.74 -8.21 6.14
N ARG A 156 1.32 -7.96 7.32
CA ARG A 156 0.59 -7.43 8.48
C ARG A 156 0.01 -6.04 8.21
N LEU A 157 0.73 -5.15 7.52
CA LEU A 157 0.22 -3.83 7.11
C LEU A 157 -0.98 -3.97 6.15
N ILE A 158 -0.90 -4.90 5.19
CA ILE A 158 -2.00 -5.19 4.26
C ILE A 158 -3.22 -5.72 5.02
N ASP A 159 -3.04 -6.65 5.96
CA ASP A 159 -4.13 -7.20 6.78
C ASP A 159 -4.81 -6.09 7.59
N LEU A 160 -4.04 -5.26 8.29
CA LEU A 160 -4.55 -4.13 9.08
C LEU A 160 -5.26 -3.09 8.22
N SER A 161 -4.79 -2.87 6.99
CA SER A 161 -5.39 -1.92 6.05
C SER A 161 -6.81 -2.31 5.61
N SER A 162 -7.24 -3.56 5.87
CA SER A 162 -8.61 -4.01 5.61
C SER A 162 -9.64 -3.51 6.64
N ASN A 163 -9.21 -2.77 7.67
CA ASN A 163 -10.09 -2.21 8.67
C ASN A 163 -11.21 -1.39 8.02
N SER A 164 -12.46 -1.74 8.34
CA SER A 164 -13.65 -1.18 7.68
C SER A 164 -13.84 0.30 7.98
N PHE A 165 -13.57 0.72 9.23
CA PHE A 165 -13.69 2.11 9.63
C PHE A 165 -12.66 2.99 8.91
N LEU A 166 -11.37 2.58 8.87
CA LEU A 166 -10.34 3.28 8.12
C LEU A 166 -10.73 3.45 6.65
N ARG A 167 -11.17 2.38 6.00
CA ARG A 167 -11.58 2.42 4.59
C ARG A 167 -12.81 3.28 4.36
N CYS A 168 -13.78 3.22 5.24
CA CYS A 168 -14.98 4.05 5.19
C CYS A 168 -14.60 5.53 5.26
N GLN A 169 -13.83 5.93 6.27
CA GLN A 169 -13.41 7.33 6.49
C GLN A 169 -12.64 7.90 5.30
N PHE A 170 -11.75 7.14 4.71
CA PHE A 170 -10.97 7.59 3.54
C PHE A 170 -11.64 7.27 2.19
N ARG A 171 -12.89 6.75 2.18
CA ARG A 171 -13.65 6.37 0.98
C ARG A 171 -12.83 5.43 0.07
N ILE A 172 -12.22 4.41 0.68
CA ILE A 172 -11.40 3.41 0.01
C ILE A 172 -12.23 2.14 -0.17
N ASN A 173 -12.63 1.86 -1.40
CA ASN A 173 -13.24 0.60 -1.80
C ASN A 173 -12.37 -0.08 -2.86
N ASP A 174 -12.59 -1.37 -3.10
CA ASP A 174 -11.75 -2.20 -3.96
C ASP A 174 -11.64 -1.68 -5.42
N ASN A 175 -12.57 -0.84 -5.87
CA ASN A 175 -12.55 -0.24 -7.20
C ASN A 175 -11.93 1.17 -7.22
N SER A 176 -11.72 1.80 -6.06
CA SER A 176 -11.21 3.18 -5.97
C SER A 176 -9.74 3.29 -6.39
N GLU A 177 -9.37 4.42 -6.96
CA GLU A 177 -7.96 4.72 -7.26
C GLU A 177 -7.09 4.76 -5.99
N ARG A 178 -7.66 5.11 -4.84
CA ARG A 178 -6.99 5.11 -3.54
C ARG A 178 -6.60 3.68 -3.12
N PHE A 179 -7.51 2.72 -3.30
CA PHE A 179 -7.23 1.32 -3.05
C PHE A 179 -6.15 0.77 -4.00
N LYS A 180 -6.27 1.09 -5.30
CA LYS A 180 -5.29 0.67 -6.31
C LYS A 180 -3.89 1.21 -6.03
N LYS A 181 -3.79 2.39 -5.44
CA LYS A 181 -2.56 3.07 -5.03
C LYS A 181 -2.09 2.68 -3.63
N MET A 182 -2.78 1.73 -2.97
CA MET A 182 -2.45 1.23 -1.63
C MET A 182 -2.43 2.31 -0.54
N GLN A 183 -3.29 3.32 -0.67
CA GLN A 183 -3.36 4.42 0.30
C GLN A 183 -3.80 3.94 1.68
N ASP A 184 -4.64 2.91 1.78
CA ASP A 184 -5.02 2.27 3.04
C ASP A 184 -3.82 1.64 3.75
N VAL A 185 -2.94 0.96 3.03
CA VAL A 185 -1.70 0.38 3.57
C VAL A 185 -0.74 1.49 4.02
N GLU A 186 -0.63 2.57 3.23
CA GLU A 186 0.19 3.73 3.59
C GLU A 186 -0.30 4.38 4.89
N MET A 187 -1.62 4.47 5.12
CA MET A 187 -2.16 5.02 6.37
C MET A 187 -1.78 4.19 7.59
N VAL A 188 -1.82 2.87 7.51
CA VAL A 188 -1.38 1.99 8.61
C VAL A 188 0.13 2.15 8.86
N LEU A 189 0.94 2.14 7.80
CA LEU A 189 2.39 2.33 7.92
C LEU A 189 2.71 3.71 8.52
N ARG A 190 2.04 4.75 8.06
CA ARG A 190 2.16 6.12 8.58
C ARG A 190 1.89 6.19 10.08
N PHE A 191 0.81 5.56 10.54
CA PHE A 191 0.49 5.47 11.96
C PHE A 191 1.60 4.80 12.76
N LEU A 192 2.03 3.60 12.36
CA LEU A 192 3.05 2.86 13.09
C LEU A 192 4.39 3.59 13.13
N THR A 193 4.77 4.23 12.02
CA THR A 193 5.98 5.06 11.94
C THR A 193 5.91 6.24 12.91
N LEU A 194 4.81 6.98 12.90
CA LEU A 194 4.64 8.12 13.78
C LEU A 194 4.53 7.69 15.24
N ALA A 195 3.84 6.58 15.53
CA ALA A 195 3.75 6.03 16.88
C ALA A 195 5.13 5.63 17.42
N GLU A 196 5.98 5.01 16.62
CA GLU A 196 7.36 4.71 17.02
C GLU A 196 8.15 5.95 17.40
N HIS A 197 8.07 7.00 16.59
CA HIS A 197 8.79 8.24 16.83
C HIS A 197 8.23 9.06 18.00
N TYR A 198 6.92 8.97 18.27
CA TYR A 198 6.25 9.77 19.27
C TYR A 198 6.14 9.09 20.64
N LEU A 199 5.95 7.75 20.66
CA LEU A 199 5.75 6.97 21.88
C LEU A 199 7.03 6.34 22.42
N ASN A 200 8.19 6.53 21.79
CA ASN A 200 9.45 5.92 22.21
C ASN A 200 9.85 6.41 23.60
N PRO A 201 10.03 5.48 24.60
CA PRO A 201 10.43 5.86 25.97
C PRO A 201 11.79 6.53 26.07
N ASP A 202 12.72 6.26 25.13
CA ASP A 202 14.03 6.90 25.06
C ASP A 202 13.96 8.37 24.61
N ALA A 203 12.83 8.78 24.05
CA ALA A 203 12.48 10.17 23.79
C ALA A 203 11.82 10.83 25.02
N CYS A 204 12.09 10.34 26.23
CA CYS A 204 11.42 10.64 27.49
C CYS A 204 11.70 12.07 28.03
N ALA A 205 11.60 13.05 27.15
CA ALA A 205 11.24 14.41 27.50
C ALA A 205 9.93 14.70 26.78
N LEU A 206 8.91 15.06 27.50
CA LEU A 206 7.56 15.46 27.08
C LEU A 206 7.51 16.65 26.08
N SER A 207 8.57 16.86 25.33
CA SER A 207 8.75 17.85 24.27
C SER A 207 9.62 17.30 23.12
N ALA A 208 9.59 15.99 22.88
CA ALA A 208 10.37 15.39 21.79
C ALA A 208 9.73 15.76 20.45
N ASN A 209 10.24 16.81 19.82
CA ASN A 209 9.97 17.05 18.41
C ASN A 209 10.27 15.79 17.61
N ILE A 210 9.27 15.26 16.92
CA ILE A 210 9.46 14.17 15.96
C ILE A 210 10.61 14.58 15.02
N ARG A 211 11.67 13.79 14.99
CA ARG A 211 12.78 14.01 14.06
C ARG A 211 12.60 13.14 12.84
N LEU A 212 12.35 13.77 11.71
CA LEU A 212 12.22 13.10 10.40
C LEU A 212 13.30 13.65 9.45
N PRO A 213 14.57 13.25 9.59
CA PRO A 213 15.68 13.82 8.81
C PRO A 213 15.48 13.68 7.30
N ARG A 214 14.86 12.59 6.86
CA ARG A 214 14.52 12.33 5.45
C ARG A 214 13.04 12.60 5.12
N GLY A 215 12.36 13.37 5.98
CA GLY A 215 10.92 13.57 5.90
C GLY A 215 10.12 12.32 6.25
N LEU A 216 8.80 12.42 6.26
CA LEU A 216 7.93 11.30 6.65
C LEU A 216 8.05 10.10 5.70
N GLY A 217 8.24 10.34 4.41
CA GLY A 217 8.46 9.27 3.43
C GLY A 217 9.68 8.42 3.77
N GLY A 218 10.81 9.07 4.02
CA GLY A 218 12.05 8.40 4.41
C GLY A 218 11.93 7.68 5.77
N ALA A 219 11.20 8.26 6.73
CA ALA A 219 10.96 7.61 8.01
C ALA A 219 10.12 6.32 7.86
N MET A 220 9.15 6.31 6.95
CA MET A 220 8.40 5.09 6.61
C MET A 220 9.29 4.03 5.95
N ASP A 221 10.26 4.43 5.12
CA ASP A 221 11.23 3.50 4.53
C ASP A 221 12.14 2.91 5.62
N ASP A 222 12.65 3.76 6.53
CA ASP A 222 13.47 3.35 7.68
C ASP A 222 12.73 2.39 8.61
N PHE A 223 11.45 2.65 8.87
CA PHE A 223 10.58 1.77 9.65
C PHE A 223 10.43 0.38 8.99
N MET A 224 10.16 0.35 7.68
CA MET A 224 10.02 -0.89 6.93
C MET A 224 11.31 -1.72 6.95
N GLU A 225 12.47 -1.09 6.77
CA GLU A 225 13.77 -1.77 6.83
C GLU A 225 14.08 -2.27 8.25
N LYS A 226 13.91 -1.42 9.27
CA LYS A 226 14.15 -1.78 10.68
C LYS A 226 13.36 -3.01 11.11
N TYR A 227 12.09 -3.08 10.73
CA TYR A 227 11.18 -4.15 11.14
C TYR A 227 10.98 -5.24 10.08
N ARG A 228 11.79 -5.26 9.03
CA ARG A 228 11.72 -6.26 7.94
C ARG A 228 11.75 -7.69 8.44
N ARG A 229 12.55 -7.96 9.49
CA ARG A 229 12.72 -9.28 10.13
C ARG A 229 12.14 -9.31 11.55
N ALA A 230 11.14 -8.49 11.83
CA ALA A 230 10.53 -8.44 13.15
C ALA A 230 9.93 -9.78 13.56
N SER A 231 10.06 -10.12 14.83
CA SER A 231 9.43 -11.30 15.41
C SER A 231 7.90 -11.19 15.37
N ARG A 232 7.22 -12.33 15.46
CA ARG A 232 5.76 -12.36 15.54
C ARG A 232 5.23 -11.52 16.70
N SER A 233 5.88 -11.55 17.84
CA SER A 233 5.48 -10.78 19.03
C SER A 233 5.51 -9.26 18.76
N ILE A 234 6.54 -8.75 18.07
CA ILE A 234 6.61 -7.33 17.69
C ILE A 234 5.46 -6.98 16.74
N LEU A 235 5.21 -7.83 15.73
CA LEU A 235 4.14 -7.60 14.76
C LEU A 235 2.76 -7.66 15.41
N ASP A 236 2.56 -8.54 16.40
CA ASP A 236 1.32 -8.62 17.16
C ASP A 236 1.14 -7.39 18.06
N GLY A 237 2.24 -6.86 18.63
CA GLY A 237 2.26 -5.58 19.35
C GLY A 237 1.81 -4.40 18.46
N PHE A 238 2.33 -4.31 17.24
CA PHE A 238 1.90 -3.29 16.27
C PHE A 238 0.42 -3.43 15.90
N SER A 239 -0.04 -4.66 15.72
CA SER A 239 -1.45 -4.91 15.42
C SER A 239 -2.36 -4.48 16.56
N LYS A 240 -1.99 -4.83 17.79
CA LYS A 240 -2.74 -4.45 18.98
C LYS A 240 -2.82 -2.93 19.11
N LEU A 241 -1.68 -2.24 19.02
CA LEU A 241 -1.65 -0.78 19.12
C LEU A 241 -2.52 -0.11 18.06
N PHE A 242 -2.45 -0.56 16.79
CA PHE A 242 -3.27 -0.03 15.72
C PHE A 242 -4.76 -0.27 15.97
N CYS A 243 -5.14 -1.52 16.28
CA CYS A 243 -6.53 -1.90 16.48
C CYS A 243 -7.15 -1.17 17.69
N ASP A 244 -6.45 -1.12 18.81
CA ASP A 244 -6.94 -0.44 20.00
C ASP A 244 -7.10 1.07 19.76
N SER A 245 -6.14 1.70 19.05
CA SER A 245 -6.20 3.12 18.74
C SER A 245 -7.33 3.46 17.77
N ILE A 246 -7.49 2.70 16.67
CA ILE A 246 -8.53 3.00 15.69
C ILE A 246 -9.93 2.75 16.23
N ASN A 247 -10.12 1.72 17.05
CA ASN A 247 -11.40 1.43 17.70
C ASN A 247 -11.75 2.55 18.71
N ALA A 248 -10.77 3.07 19.43
CA ALA A 248 -10.97 4.19 20.32
C ALA A 248 -11.34 5.46 19.56
N VAL A 249 -10.63 5.78 18.47
CA VAL A 249 -10.97 6.92 17.59
C VAL A 249 -12.38 6.77 17.03
N GLU A 250 -12.77 5.58 16.55
CA GLU A 250 -14.14 5.31 16.11
C GLU A 250 -15.16 5.58 17.22
N SER A 251 -14.86 5.15 18.45
CA SER A 251 -15.77 5.35 19.58
C SER A 251 -15.91 6.81 20.00
N ILE A 252 -14.84 7.62 19.85
CA ILE A 252 -14.79 9.03 20.25
C ILE A 252 -15.39 9.94 19.18
N TRP A 253 -14.93 9.86 17.93
CA TRP A 253 -15.34 10.76 16.85
C TRP A 253 -16.39 10.15 15.90
N GLY A 254 -16.41 8.81 15.73
CA GLY A 254 -17.32 8.13 14.81
C GLY A 254 -17.16 8.63 13.37
N GLU A 255 -18.27 8.97 12.73
CA GLU A 255 -18.26 9.44 11.34
C GLU A 255 -17.49 10.76 11.12
N GLU A 256 -17.30 11.55 12.18
CA GLU A 256 -16.58 12.83 12.12
C GLU A 256 -15.06 12.67 12.28
N ALA A 257 -14.57 11.45 12.54
CA ALA A 257 -13.15 11.18 12.66
C ALA A 257 -12.36 11.63 11.41
N PHE A 258 -11.20 12.21 11.66
CA PHE A 258 -10.23 12.62 10.63
C PHE A 258 -10.71 13.79 9.75
N LYS A 259 -11.82 14.44 10.07
CA LYS A 259 -12.36 15.55 9.30
C LYS A 259 -11.99 16.90 9.91
N ALA A 260 -11.99 17.93 9.08
CA ALA A 260 -12.00 19.32 9.52
C ALA A 260 -13.47 19.80 9.52
N PRO A 261 -13.81 20.85 10.31
CA PRO A 261 -15.13 21.47 10.26
C PRO A 261 -15.52 21.80 8.82
N ASP A 262 -16.78 21.66 8.49
CA ASP A 262 -17.34 21.94 7.15
C ASP A 262 -16.73 21.13 5.99
N ARG A 263 -16.05 20.04 6.29
CA ARG A 263 -15.45 19.13 5.31
C ARG A 263 -15.95 17.72 5.49
N ASP A 264 -16.56 17.20 4.45
CA ASP A 264 -17.04 15.80 4.43
C ASP A 264 -15.94 14.78 4.07
N GLN A 265 -14.70 15.23 3.90
CA GLN A 265 -13.58 14.38 3.52
C GLN A 265 -12.53 14.31 4.63
N SER A 266 -12.21 13.08 5.06
CA SER A 266 -11.11 12.80 5.99
C SER A 266 -9.75 13.20 5.41
N ARG A 267 -8.88 13.69 6.28
CA ARG A 267 -7.55 14.22 5.95
C ARG A 267 -6.48 13.49 6.73
N SER A 268 -5.39 13.11 6.05
CA SER A 268 -4.25 12.45 6.70
C SER A 268 -3.66 13.24 7.88
N PRO A 269 -3.58 14.59 7.87
CA PRO A 269 -3.12 15.33 9.04
C PRO A 269 -3.99 15.17 10.28
N MET A 270 -5.32 15.14 10.13
CA MET A 270 -6.23 14.86 11.24
C MET A 270 -6.10 13.42 11.72
N TYR A 271 -5.96 12.47 10.79
CA TYR A 271 -5.67 11.08 11.13
C TYR A 271 -4.41 10.95 12.00
N ASP A 272 -3.32 11.65 11.65
CA ASP A 272 -2.11 11.65 12.48
C ASP A 272 -2.40 12.18 13.88
N ALA A 273 -3.10 13.32 13.96
CA ALA A 273 -3.38 13.98 15.23
C ALA A 273 -4.24 13.11 16.15
N GLU A 274 -5.36 12.60 15.65
CA GLU A 274 -6.31 11.82 16.44
C GLU A 274 -5.76 10.44 16.79
N MET A 275 -5.19 9.72 15.81
CA MET A 275 -4.67 8.37 16.02
C MET A 275 -3.48 8.35 17.00
N ILE A 276 -2.54 9.28 16.88
CA ILE A 276 -1.36 9.29 17.75
C ILE A 276 -1.69 9.84 19.13
N ALA A 277 -2.58 10.85 19.24
CA ALA A 277 -3.05 11.34 20.53
C ALA A 277 -3.72 10.22 21.33
N VAL A 278 -4.61 9.45 20.71
CA VAL A 278 -5.26 8.29 21.35
C VAL A 278 -4.23 7.19 21.66
N ALA A 279 -3.32 6.88 20.74
CA ALA A 279 -2.29 5.86 20.96
C ALA A 279 -1.41 6.19 22.18
N THR A 280 -1.22 7.48 22.51
CA THR A 280 -0.48 7.89 23.70
C THR A 280 -1.16 7.38 24.99
N TYR A 281 -2.47 7.51 25.08
CA TYR A 281 -3.21 7.05 26.25
C TYR A 281 -3.33 5.52 26.28
N VAL A 282 -3.62 4.91 25.14
CA VAL A 282 -3.69 3.44 25.00
C VAL A 282 -2.37 2.77 25.39
N SER A 283 -1.24 3.28 24.90
CA SER A 283 0.08 2.72 25.21
C SER A 283 0.48 2.92 26.68
N ALA A 284 0.02 3.99 27.32
CA ALA A 284 0.23 4.25 28.74
C ALA A 284 -0.71 3.45 29.67
N GLY A 285 -1.65 2.68 29.11
CA GLY A 285 -2.65 1.93 29.87
C GLY A 285 -3.67 2.82 30.58
N ILE A 286 -3.87 4.06 30.12
CA ILE A 286 -4.85 4.99 30.67
C ILE A 286 -6.25 4.56 30.21
N ASP A 287 -7.19 4.51 31.16
CA ASP A 287 -8.58 4.21 30.82
C ASP A 287 -9.20 5.39 30.06
N ILE A 288 -9.57 5.14 28.81
CA ILE A 288 -10.20 6.10 27.91
C ILE A 288 -11.69 5.82 27.69
N SER A 289 -12.28 4.89 28.45
CA SER A 289 -13.68 4.49 28.28
C SER A 289 -14.65 5.67 28.51
N GLY A 290 -14.29 6.62 29.39
CA GLY A 290 -15.05 7.82 29.66
C GLY A 290 -15.17 8.79 28.47
N LEU A 291 -14.19 8.80 27.57
CA LEU A 291 -14.19 9.69 26.40
C LEU A 291 -15.40 9.45 25.48
N ARG A 292 -15.83 8.19 25.36
CA ARG A 292 -17.01 7.84 24.56
C ARG A 292 -18.29 8.53 25.07
N GLN A 293 -18.45 8.69 26.38
CA GLN A 293 -19.62 9.33 26.99
C GLN A 293 -19.62 10.83 26.73
N ARG A 294 -18.45 11.43 26.57
CA ARG A 294 -18.24 12.87 26.32
C ARG A 294 -18.04 13.21 24.85
N ARG A 295 -18.47 12.31 23.95
CA ARG A 295 -18.28 12.44 22.50
C ARG A 295 -18.73 13.80 21.95
N SER A 296 -19.90 14.29 22.35
CA SER A 296 -20.42 15.55 21.85
C SER A 296 -19.51 16.73 22.21
N ASP A 297 -19.03 16.74 23.47
CA ASP A 297 -18.13 17.80 23.95
C ASP A 297 -16.78 17.75 23.24
N ILE A 298 -16.24 16.53 23.04
CA ILE A 298 -14.97 16.32 22.32
C ILE A 298 -15.10 16.76 20.86
N LEU A 299 -16.20 16.46 20.19
CA LEU A 299 -16.44 16.93 18.82
C LEU A 299 -16.47 18.45 18.75
N THR A 300 -17.17 19.10 19.69
CA THR A 300 -17.21 20.56 19.79
C THR A 300 -15.82 21.13 20.02
N ALA A 301 -15.06 20.57 20.97
CA ALA A 301 -13.69 20.99 21.24
C ALA A 301 -12.77 20.79 20.02
N THR A 302 -12.88 19.65 19.33
CA THR A 302 -12.11 19.38 18.10
C THR A 302 -12.39 20.44 17.02
N HIS A 303 -13.65 20.82 16.84
CA HIS A 303 -14.03 21.86 15.88
C HIS A 303 -13.52 23.24 16.28
N SER A 304 -13.57 23.59 17.57
CA SER A 304 -13.06 24.86 18.10
C SER A 304 -11.58 25.06 17.85
N LEU A 305 -10.77 23.98 17.82
CA LEU A 305 -9.34 24.07 17.51
C LEU A 305 -9.06 24.76 16.17
N PHE A 306 -9.96 24.65 15.20
CA PHE A 306 -9.77 25.29 13.88
C PHE A 306 -9.99 26.80 13.87
N GLY A 307 -10.80 27.29 14.80
CA GLY A 307 -11.06 28.73 14.97
C GLY A 307 -10.11 29.39 15.98
N ASP A 308 -9.86 28.70 17.08
CA ASP A 308 -9.13 29.24 18.23
C ASP A 308 -7.61 29.11 18.10
N ASP A 309 -7.12 28.13 17.32
CA ASP A 309 -5.70 27.89 17.10
C ASP A 309 -5.30 27.96 15.63
N VAL A 310 -4.85 29.12 15.20
CA VAL A 310 -4.39 29.39 13.83
C VAL A 310 -3.23 28.48 13.42
N LYS A 311 -2.34 28.09 14.36
CA LYS A 311 -1.21 27.18 14.09
C LYS A 311 -1.69 25.76 13.86
N PHE A 312 -2.71 25.32 14.62
CA PHE A 312 -3.34 24.02 14.41
C PHE A 312 -3.99 23.96 13.02
N ALA A 313 -4.81 24.94 12.68
CA ALA A 313 -5.45 25.01 11.38
C ALA A 313 -4.43 25.02 10.22
N ASP A 314 -3.34 25.78 10.35
CA ASP A 314 -2.24 25.79 9.35
C ASP A 314 -1.51 24.44 9.28
N SER A 315 -1.31 23.74 10.41
CA SER A 315 -0.67 22.43 10.48
C SER A 315 -1.47 21.36 9.71
N ILE A 316 -2.79 21.54 9.62
CA ILE A 316 -3.72 20.66 8.88
C ILE A 316 -3.79 21.04 7.40
N ALA A 317 -3.60 22.33 7.08
CA ALA A 317 -3.82 22.86 5.73
C ALA A 317 -2.59 22.79 4.80
N LYS A 318 -1.39 23.11 5.30
CA LYS A 318 -0.18 23.32 4.50
C LYS A 318 1.05 22.67 5.13
N GLY A 319 1.95 22.13 4.29
CA GLY A 319 3.20 21.52 4.75
C GLY A 319 2.98 20.40 5.75
N THR A 320 1.96 19.62 5.53
CA THR A 320 1.38 18.64 6.48
C THR A 320 2.31 17.50 6.87
N ASN A 321 3.38 17.27 6.11
CA ASN A 321 4.41 16.26 6.41
C ASN A 321 5.66 16.83 7.10
N ASN A 322 5.63 18.12 7.48
CA ASN A 322 6.72 18.72 8.27
C ASN A 322 6.65 18.19 9.71
N ALA A 323 7.80 17.75 10.23
CA ALA A 323 7.91 17.13 11.55
C ALA A 323 7.34 18.03 12.68
N THR A 324 7.69 19.31 12.68
CA THR A 324 7.20 20.27 13.68
C THR A 324 5.69 20.41 13.65
N LYS A 325 5.08 20.47 12.46
CA LYS A 325 3.63 20.55 12.31
C LYS A 325 2.94 19.25 12.71
N ILE A 326 3.57 18.10 12.43
CA ILE A 326 3.07 16.79 12.88
C ILE A 326 3.04 16.73 14.41
N THR A 327 4.17 17.07 15.05
CA THR A 327 4.28 17.10 16.52
C THR A 327 3.21 18.02 17.11
N TYR A 328 3.14 19.25 16.61
CA TYR A 328 2.23 20.26 17.12
C TYR A 328 0.75 19.80 17.11
N ARG A 329 0.25 19.30 15.98
CA ARG A 329 -1.14 18.87 15.89
C ARG A 329 -1.46 17.66 16.76
N ILE A 330 -0.49 16.75 16.96
CA ILE A 330 -0.65 15.62 17.87
C ILE A 330 -0.75 16.12 19.31
N GLU A 331 0.13 17.02 19.74
CA GLU A 331 0.14 17.58 21.09
C GLU A 331 -1.15 18.34 21.39
N VAL A 332 -1.62 19.17 20.47
CA VAL A 332 -2.87 19.92 20.64
C VAL A 332 -4.06 18.98 20.84
N VAL A 333 -4.21 17.95 20.01
CA VAL A 333 -5.33 16.99 20.16
C VAL A 333 -5.17 16.14 21.43
N ARG A 334 -3.93 15.70 21.74
CA ARG A 334 -3.66 14.98 22.99
C ARG A 334 -4.04 15.81 24.23
N ASP A 335 -3.59 17.06 24.27
CA ASP A 335 -3.83 17.93 25.43
C ASP A 335 -5.31 18.30 25.55
N MET A 336 -6.01 18.51 24.44
CA MET A 336 -7.45 18.66 24.39
C MET A 336 -8.16 17.43 24.98
N LEU A 337 -7.79 16.22 24.57
CA LEU A 337 -8.41 14.99 25.11
C LEU A 337 -8.17 14.82 26.61
N ARG A 338 -7.03 15.28 27.13
CA ARG A 338 -6.71 15.20 28.57
C ARG A 338 -7.73 15.92 29.44
N GLU A 339 -8.38 16.96 28.94
CA GLU A 339 -9.43 17.70 29.67
C GLU A 339 -10.71 16.87 29.84
N PHE A 340 -10.84 15.78 29.11
CA PHE A 340 -12.01 14.89 29.13
C PHE A 340 -11.75 13.54 29.81
N LEU A 341 -10.51 13.25 30.21
CA LEU A 341 -10.14 12.09 30.99
C LEU A 341 -10.43 12.34 32.47
#